data_3f825a54768a329ae26017d65486c839
#
_entry.id   3f825a54768a329ae26017d65486c839
#
_cell.length_a   1.000
_cell.length_b   1.000
_cell.length_c   1.000
_cell.angle_alpha   90.00
_cell.angle_beta   90.00
_cell.angle_gamma   90.00
#
_symmetry.space_group_name_H-M   'P 1'
#
loop_
_entity.id
_entity.type
_entity.pdbx_description
1 polymer ?
#
loop_
_entity_poly.entity_id
_entity_poly.type
_entity_poly.pdbx_seq_one_letter_code
_entity_poly.pdbx_strand_id
1 'polypeptide(L)'
;MHTEKREMFYKEIEDFWHDLYGTEYALYDVHTESSHIIDSIKEAANQIGELFFKTAPLLRSLDDQTLFSLGFPKDTLPYLRLKTMDTESVISRLDFAVTTDQIKLLELNADTPTFIKELFYVNELVCRHFQVQNPNKLEEKKLALALKHAIFEAYNELDRTNYPNVVFSSHDTHEEDKLTTLYLMKLADVDATYVPLSQLRIVPSSTVEEGEHIEAGVYDQYGQKIDVLYRQTYPLEHLIEDEDPSTHEKVGHMLLTLAQQKQVAIINPPSAFLLQSKAVQALIWALHEQHHPFFTKEEHHIIETYFLPTYLEEDPFIERKQAFVKKPSFGREGDTVEIYNKDGIKIDEDQHKTYQEYTAVYQQFIPLPTATMKTQTQTIEAHIMYGCFLLNGKASAVGIRAGNQITDNESYYLPIGLK
;
A
#
# COMPACT_ATOMS: atom_id res chain seq x y z
N MET A 1 33.15 3.72 12.58
CA MET A 1 33.13 2.26 12.79
C MET A 1 31.74 1.65 12.61
N HIS A 2 30.63 2.17 13.21
CA HIS A 2 29.27 1.68 12.96
C HIS A 2 28.79 2.08 11.55
N THR A 3 28.90 3.35 11.20
CA THR A 3 28.58 3.91 9.89
C THR A 3 29.32 3.18 8.75
N GLU A 4 30.61 2.97 8.88
CA GLU A 4 31.41 2.25 7.87
C GLU A 4 30.93 0.80 7.65
N LYS A 5 30.56 0.10 8.74
CA LYS A 5 30.01 -1.26 8.64
C LYS A 5 28.65 -1.29 7.93
N ARG A 6 27.80 -0.31 8.24
CA ARG A 6 26.50 -0.13 7.58
C ARG A 6 26.69 0.10 6.08
N GLU A 7 27.52 1.06 5.73
CA GLU A 7 27.85 1.39 4.33
C GLU A 7 28.40 0.17 3.56
N MET A 8 29.37 -0.53 4.17
CA MET A 8 29.95 -1.73 3.55
C MET A 8 28.88 -2.80 3.33
N PHE A 9 28.01 -3.03 4.31
CA PHE A 9 26.98 -4.08 4.24
C PHE A 9 25.93 -3.77 3.17
N TYR A 10 25.34 -2.56 3.21
CA TYR A 10 24.23 -2.24 2.31
C TYR A 10 24.68 -2.00 0.86
N LYS A 11 25.91 -1.52 0.64
CA LYS A 11 26.49 -1.39 -0.72
C LYS A 11 26.67 -2.72 -1.46
N GLU A 12 26.76 -3.83 -0.75
CA GLU A 12 26.82 -5.16 -1.35
C GLU A 12 25.45 -5.66 -1.83
N ILE A 13 24.36 -5.00 -1.42
CA ILE A 13 22.99 -5.37 -1.81
C ILE A 13 22.63 -4.65 -3.12
N GLU A 14 22.54 -5.43 -4.18
CA GLU A 14 22.25 -4.91 -5.52
C GLU A 14 20.92 -4.15 -5.55
N ASP A 15 20.93 -2.96 -6.16
CA ASP A 15 19.75 -2.13 -6.38
C ASP A 15 18.97 -1.82 -5.08
N PHE A 16 19.64 -1.58 -3.95
CA PHE A 16 18.98 -1.23 -2.70
C PHE A 16 19.37 0.17 -2.20
N TRP A 17 18.38 0.99 -1.92
CA TRP A 17 18.48 2.35 -1.39
C TRP A 17 18.55 2.32 0.15
N HIS A 18 19.72 2.25 0.71
CA HIS A 18 19.87 2.25 2.17
C HIS A 18 19.79 3.65 2.80
N ASP A 19 19.90 4.70 1.98
CA ASP A 19 19.63 6.08 2.32
C ASP A 19 18.51 6.60 1.40
N LEU A 20 17.61 7.44 1.93
CA LEU A 20 16.57 8.12 1.17
C LEU A 20 16.70 9.63 1.40
N TYR A 21 16.56 10.42 0.34
CA TYR A 21 16.62 11.88 0.39
C TYR A 21 17.88 12.43 1.08
N GLY A 22 18.98 11.67 1.04
CA GLY A 22 20.26 12.04 1.67
C GLY A 22 20.32 11.78 3.17
N THR A 23 19.33 11.07 3.74
CA THR A 23 19.26 10.68 5.15
C THR A 23 19.31 9.16 5.30
N GLU A 24 19.74 8.69 6.49
CA GLU A 24 19.72 7.28 6.84
C GLU A 24 18.29 6.74 6.79
N TYR A 25 18.06 5.68 6.00
CA TYR A 25 16.78 4.99 5.92
C TYR A 25 16.85 3.58 6.52
N ALA A 26 17.75 2.73 6.01
CA ALA A 26 17.91 1.35 6.52
C ALA A 26 18.88 1.32 7.70
N LEU A 27 18.40 0.91 8.87
CA LEU A 27 19.23 0.81 10.05
C LEU A 27 20.12 -0.44 10.01
N TYR A 28 21.40 -0.28 10.39
CA TYR A 28 22.32 -1.39 10.60
C TYR A 28 22.18 -1.92 12.04
N ASP A 29 20.98 -2.39 12.32
CA ASP A 29 20.54 -2.96 13.59
C ASP A 29 19.44 -3.97 13.31
N VAL A 30 19.02 -4.76 14.31
CA VAL A 30 17.93 -5.71 14.17
C VAL A 30 17.09 -5.74 15.44
N HIS A 31 15.81 -5.48 15.30
CA HIS A 31 14.83 -5.71 16.35
C HIS A 31 14.50 -7.20 16.42
N THR A 32 14.56 -7.81 17.60
CA THR A 32 14.18 -9.22 17.74
C THR A 32 12.83 -9.36 18.43
N GLU A 33 11.94 -10.14 17.79
CA GLU A 33 10.60 -10.39 18.29
C GLU A 33 10.34 -11.88 18.54
N SER A 34 9.37 -12.21 19.37
CA SER A 34 8.97 -13.60 19.56
C SER A 34 8.20 -14.14 18.36
N SER A 35 8.35 -15.44 18.05
CA SER A 35 7.54 -16.07 17.00
C SER A 35 6.04 -15.93 17.26
N HIS A 36 5.63 -15.99 18.53
CA HIS A 36 4.23 -15.82 18.93
C HIS A 36 3.64 -14.48 18.49
N ILE A 37 4.37 -13.38 18.67
CA ILE A 37 3.88 -12.05 18.23
C ILE A 37 3.80 -11.98 16.71
N ILE A 38 4.81 -12.52 15.99
CA ILE A 38 4.77 -12.59 14.51
C ILE A 38 3.57 -13.40 14.02
N ASP A 39 3.32 -14.56 14.62
CA ASP A 39 2.19 -15.40 14.28
C ASP A 39 0.86 -14.72 14.58
N SER A 40 0.76 -14.00 15.71
CA SER A 40 -0.42 -13.23 16.09
C SER A 40 -0.68 -12.06 15.13
N ILE A 41 0.37 -11.37 14.66
CA ILE A 41 0.23 -10.31 13.63
C ILE A 41 -0.28 -10.92 12.32
N LYS A 42 0.29 -12.06 11.88
CA LYS A 42 -0.16 -12.74 10.65
C LYS A 42 -1.60 -13.24 10.76
N GLU A 43 -2.00 -13.75 11.91
CA GLU A 43 -3.38 -14.18 12.16
C GLU A 43 -4.35 -12.98 12.12
N ALA A 44 -4.03 -11.89 12.81
CA ALA A 44 -4.80 -10.66 12.74
C ALA A 44 -4.90 -10.15 11.29
N ALA A 45 -3.80 -10.15 10.55
CA ALA A 45 -3.77 -9.72 9.17
C ALA A 45 -4.64 -10.58 8.25
N ASN A 46 -4.67 -11.90 8.43
CA ASN A 46 -5.57 -12.79 7.68
C ASN A 46 -7.04 -12.45 7.94
N GLN A 47 -7.42 -12.34 9.21
CA GLN A 47 -8.80 -12.06 9.59
C GLN A 47 -9.27 -10.68 9.12
N ILE A 48 -8.44 -9.66 9.25
CA ILE A 48 -8.71 -8.31 8.78
C ILE A 48 -8.79 -8.24 7.25
N GLY A 49 -7.86 -8.90 6.56
CA GLY A 49 -7.84 -8.98 5.10
C GLY A 49 -9.13 -9.58 4.55
N GLU A 50 -9.64 -10.66 5.17
CA GLU A 50 -10.92 -11.27 4.81
C GLU A 50 -12.10 -10.31 5.00
N LEU A 51 -12.12 -9.51 6.08
CA LEU A 51 -13.14 -8.49 6.32
C LEU A 51 -13.12 -7.38 5.26
N PHE A 52 -11.95 -6.86 4.91
CA PHE A 52 -11.84 -5.85 3.86
C PHE A 52 -12.29 -6.40 2.51
N PHE A 53 -11.86 -7.60 2.13
CA PHE A 53 -12.23 -8.20 0.86
C PHE A 53 -13.71 -8.53 0.79
N LYS A 54 -14.32 -8.97 1.92
CA LYS A 54 -15.77 -9.12 2.04
C LYS A 54 -16.52 -7.79 1.89
N THR A 55 -15.92 -6.68 2.31
CA THR A 55 -16.55 -5.35 2.23
C THR A 55 -16.51 -4.76 0.81
N ALA A 56 -15.56 -5.17 -0.04
CA ALA A 56 -15.44 -4.64 -1.38
C ALA A 56 -16.69 -4.78 -2.27
N PRO A 57 -17.39 -5.94 -2.32
CA PRO A 57 -18.68 -6.05 -3.03
C PRO A 57 -19.76 -5.11 -2.50
N LEU A 58 -19.80 -4.88 -1.19
CA LEU A 58 -20.73 -3.92 -0.58
C LEU A 58 -20.42 -2.51 -1.08
N LEU A 59 -19.15 -2.07 -1.04
CA LEU A 59 -18.73 -0.76 -1.55
C LEU A 59 -19.14 -0.58 -3.03
N ARG A 60 -18.89 -1.58 -3.88
CA ARG A 60 -19.29 -1.53 -5.29
C ARG A 60 -20.81 -1.40 -5.51
N SER A 61 -21.63 -1.83 -4.55
CA SER A 61 -23.09 -1.74 -4.62
C SER A 61 -23.65 -0.38 -4.18
N LEU A 62 -22.82 0.47 -3.54
CA LEU A 62 -23.23 1.79 -3.08
C LEU A 62 -23.45 2.75 -4.26
N ASP A 63 -24.33 3.71 -4.09
CA ASP A 63 -24.54 4.79 -5.05
C ASP A 63 -23.36 5.80 -5.02
N ASP A 64 -23.25 6.60 -6.08
CA ASP A 64 -22.14 7.54 -6.25
C ASP A 64 -22.12 8.62 -5.16
N GLN A 65 -23.28 9.05 -4.65
CA GLN A 65 -23.35 10.05 -3.59
C GLN A 65 -22.79 9.51 -2.28
N THR A 66 -23.12 8.26 -1.95
CA THR A 66 -22.58 7.58 -0.77
C THR A 66 -21.08 7.36 -0.90
N LEU A 67 -20.59 6.91 -2.05
CA LEU A 67 -19.14 6.75 -2.30
C LEU A 67 -18.42 8.11 -2.20
N PHE A 68 -18.99 9.17 -2.75
CA PHE A 68 -18.43 10.51 -2.63
C PHE A 68 -18.38 10.97 -1.16
N SER A 69 -19.43 10.67 -0.36
CA SER A 69 -19.44 10.97 1.08
C SER A 69 -18.40 10.18 1.88
N LEU A 70 -17.99 9.00 1.39
CA LEU A 70 -16.85 8.22 1.91
C LEU A 70 -15.49 8.75 1.42
N GLY A 71 -15.46 9.91 0.76
CA GLY A 71 -14.24 10.60 0.36
C GLY A 71 -13.63 10.11 -0.95
N PHE A 72 -14.31 9.27 -1.74
CA PHE A 72 -13.80 8.90 -3.06
C PHE A 72 -13.86 10.12 -4.01
N PRO A 73 -12.74 10.44 -4.69
CA PRO A 73 -12.74 11.55 -5.66
C PRO A 73 -13.79 11.34 -6.76
N LYS A 74 -14.48 12.41 -7.13
CA LYS A 74 -15.58 12.35 -8.10
C LYS A 74 -15.17 11.69 -9.42
N ASP A 75 -13.96 11.98 -9.87
CA ASP A 75 -13.43 11.51 -11.14
C ASP A 75 -13.08 10.02 -11.13
N THR A 76 -12.95 9.39 -9.95
CA THR A 76 -12.74 7.95 -9.80
C THR A 76 -14.03 7.14 -9.82
N LEU A 77 -15.19 7.74 -9.54
CA LEU A 77 -16.48 7.04 -9.39
C LEU A 77 -16.84 6.12 -10.57
N PRO A 78 -16.60 6.48 -11.85
CA PRO A 78 -16.90 5.58 -12.98
C PRO A 78 -16.12 4.25 -12.94
N TYR A 79 -14.98 4.23 -12.27
CA TYR A 79 -14.05 3.10 -12.26
C TYR A 79 -14.11 2.26 -10.97
N LEU A 80 -14.74 2.77 -9.89
CA LEU A 80 -14.79 2.08 -8.60
C LEU A 80 -15.52 0.72 -8.64
N ARG A 81 -16.43 0.55 -9.60
CA ARG A 81 -17.18 -0.71 -9.78
C ARG A 81 -16.47 -1.72 -10.67
N LEU A 82 -15.33 -1.31 -11.24
CA LEU A 82 -14.56 -2.15 -12.14
C LEU A 82 -13.89 -3.29 -11.35
N LYS A 83 -14.19 -4.52 -11.73
CA LYS A 83 -13.54 -5.72 -11.21
C LYS A 83 -12.86 -6.44 -12.37
N THR A 84 -11.54 -6.42 -12.41
CA THR A 84 -10.72 -6.95 -13.50
C THR A 84 -9.93 -8.20 -13.09
N MET A 85 -10.03 -8.65 -11.85
CA MET A 85 -9.39 -9.84 -11.31
C MET A 85 -10.27 -10.46 -10.22
N ASP A 86 -10.07 -11.73 -9.89
CA ASP A 86 -10.79 -12.38 -8.80
C ASP A 86 -10.42 -11.80 -7.43
N THR A 87 -9.12 -11.49 -7.24
CA THR A 87 -8.65 -10.82 -6.03
C THR A 87 -8.97 -9.32 -6.04
N GLU A 88 -9.21 -8.74 -4.86
CA GLU A 88 -9.41 -7.29 -4.72
C GLU A 88 -8.08 -6.50 -4.70
N SER A 89 -7.01 -7.13 -4.26
CA SER A 89 -5.64 -6.60 -4.30
C SER A 89 -4.66 -7.77 -4.31
N VAL A 90 -3.66 -7.70 -5.19
CA VAL A 90 -2.60 -8.73 -5.29
C VAL A 90 -1.58 -8.55 -4.18
N ILE A 91 -1.12 -7.31 -3.97
CA ILE A 91 -0.16 -6.93 -2.95
C ILE A 91 -0.74 -5.75 -2.17
N SER A 92 -0.97 -5.95 -0.88
CA SER A 92 -1.38 -4.88 0.03
C SER A 92 -0.63 -4.99 1.36
N ARG A 93 -0.67 -3.94 2.19
CA ARG A 93 -0.01 -3.93 3.50
C ARG A 93 -0.96 -3.37 4.55
N LEU A 94 -1.12 -4.11 5.62
CA LEU A 94 -1.78 -3.66 6.85
C LEU A 94 -0.72 -3.10 7.80
N ASP A 95 -0.99 -1.93 8.37
CA ASP A 95 -0.14 -1.28 9.34
C ASP A 95 -0.77 -1.35 10.73
N PHE A 96 0.02 -1.77 11.73
CA PHE A 96 -0.45 -2.12 13.07
C PHE A 96 0.29 -1.38 14.19
N ALA A 97 -0.45 -0.99 15.22
CA ALA A 97 0.09 -0.76 16.55
C ALA A 97 0.05 -2.09 17.33
N VAL A 98 1.21 -2.59 17.75
CA VAL A 98 1.35 -3.86 18.49
C VAL A 98 1.92 -3.54 19.87
N THR A 99 1.11 -3.67 20.90
CA THR A 99 1.52 -3.53 22.29
C THR A 99 1.59 -4.88 22.98
N THR A 100 1.99 -4.93 24.24
CA THR A 100 1.98 -6.17 25.05
C THR A 100 0.62 -6.85 25.10
N ASP A 101 -0.46 -6.07 25.04
CA ASP A 101 -1.81 -6.56 25.35
C ASP A 101 -2.74 -6.58 24.15
N GLN A 102 -2.38 -5.91 23.04
CA GLN A 102 -3.27 -5.78 21.89
C GLN A 102 -2.54 -5.52 20.57
N ILE A 103 -3.17 -5.98 19.50
CA ILE A 103 -2.83 -5.65 18.12
C ILE A 103 -3.98 -4.81 17.56
N LYS A 104 -3.69 -3.61 17.08
CA LYS A 104 -4.71 -2.71 16.53
C LYS A 104 -4.33 -2.23 15.14
N LEU A 105 -5.30 -2.32 14.23
CA LEU A 105 -5.17 -1.86 12.85
C LEU A 105 -5.14 -0.33 12.81
N LEU A 106 -4.15 0.23 12.12
CA LEU A 106 -4.05 1.64 11.82
C LEU A 106 -4.62 1.97 10.44
N GLU A 107 -4.21 1.21 9.42
CA GLU A 107 -4.68 1.40 8.04
C GLU A 107 -4.39 0.18 7.15
N LEU A 108 -5.01 0.16 5.97
CA LEU A 108 -4.72 -0.75 4.87
C LEU A 108 -4.21 0.05 3.67
N ASN A 109 -3.03 -0.28 3.18
CA ASN A 109 -2.44 0.21 1.93
C ASN A 109 -2.67 -0.85 0.85
N ALA A 110 -3.70 -0.67 0.01
CA ALA A 110 -4.18 -1.72 -0.89
C ALA A 110 -3.74 -1.56 -2.34
N ASP A 111 -3.41 -0.34 -2.80
CA ASP A 111 -3.15 -0.07 -4.22
C ASP A 111 -1.66 -0.20 -4.59
N THR A 112 -0.81 0.67 -4.05
CA THR A 112 0.64 0.69 -4.35
C THR A 112 1.47 0.75 -3.06
N PRO A 113 1.45 -0.33 -2.22
CA PRO A 113 2.22 -0.33 -0.98
C PRO A 113 3.72 -0.28 -1.28
N THR A 114 4.46 0.50 -0.50
CA THR A 114 5.93 0.49 -0.43
C THR A 114 6.42 -0.51 0.62
N PHE A 115 7.74 -0.59 0.85
CA PHE A 115 8.33 -1.45 1.86
C PHE A 115 8.43 -2.93 1.45
N ILE A 116 8.37 -3.21 0.14
CA ILE A 116 8.34 -4.59 -0.38
C ILE A 116 9.75 -5.22 -0.34
N LYS A 117 10.72 -4.60 -1.01
CA LYS A 117 12.08 -5.17 -1.15
C LYS A 117 12.76 -5.34 0.19
N GLU A 118 12.51 -4.42 1.11
CA GLU A 118 13.01 -4.45 2.48
C GLU A 118 12.60 -5.74 3.19
N LEU A 119 11.32 -6.10 3.15
CA LEU A 119 10.80 -7.23 3.92
C LEU A 119 10.97 -8.58 3.23
N PHE A 120 10.83 -8.61 1.91
CA PHE A 120 10.88 -9.87 1.18
C PHE A 120 12.30 -10.32 0.85
N TYR A 121 13.26 -9.39 0.72
CA TYR A 121 14.63 -9.69 0.32
C TYR A 121 15.68 -9.21 1.33
N VAL A 122 15.71 -7.90 1.63
CA VAL A 122 16.80 -7.31 2.43
C VAL A 122 16.81 -7.84 3.85
N ASN A 123 15.64 -8.06 4.46
CA ASN A 123 15.53 -8.58 5.83
C ASN A 123 16.20 -9.94 6.01
N GLU A 124 16.16 -10.83 5.00
CA GLU A 124 16.87 -12.10 5.04
C GLU A 124 18.40 -11.90 5.10
N LEU A 125 18.93 -10.95 4.34
CA LEU A 125 20.36 -10.65 4.31
C LEU A 125 20.83 -10.08 5.64
N VAL A 126 20.04 -9.18 6.23
CA VAL A 126 20.32 -8.61 7.56
C VAL A 126 20.26 -9.69 8.63
N CYS A 127 19.20 -10.50 8.66
CA CYS A 127 19.06 -11.59 9.64
C CYS A 127 20.23 -12.58 9.57
N ARG A 128 20.66 -12.92 8.35
CA ARG A 128 21.83 -13.79 8.15
C ARG A 128 23.10 -13.14 8.67
N HIS A 129 23.30 -11.84 8.41
CA HIS A 129 24.46 -11.09 8.89
C HIS A 129 24.53 -11.02 10.41
N PHE A 130 23.40 -10.74 11.06
CA PHE A 130 23.29 -10.66 12.52
C PHE A 130 23.08 -12.03 13.21
N GLN A 131 23.04 -13.13 12.43
CA GLN A 131 22.86 -14.50 12.93
C GLN A 131 21.57 -14.73 13.73
N VAL A 132 20.49 -14.08 13.31
CA VAL A 132 19.14 -14.28 13.84
C VAL A 132 18.24 -14.96 12.80
N GLN A 133 17.14 -15.57 13.23
CA GLN A 133 16.20 -16.20 12.29
C GLN A 133 15.32 -15.13 11.65
N ASN A 134 15.09 -15.25 10.34
CA ASN A 134 14.20 -14.37 9.60
C ASN A 134 12.74 -14.82 9.75
N PRO A 135 11.82 -13.96 10.26
CA PRO A 135 10.39 -14.27 10.34
C PRO A 135 9.71 -14.37 8.96
N ASN A 136 10.36 -13.82 7.92
CA ASN A 136 9.87 -13.77 6.54
C ASN A 136 10.46 -14.88 5.65
N LYS A 137 10.99 -15.93 6.25
CA LYS A 137 11.58 -17.04 5.48
C LYS A 137 10.58 -17.60 4.49
N LEU A 138 10.97 -17.69 3.20
CA LEU A 138 10.17 -18.16 2.06
C LEU A 138 9.06 -17.21 1.59
N GLU A 139 8.84 -16.07 2.21
CA GLU A 139 7.80 -15.11 1.77
C GLU A 139 8.12 -14.53 0.39
N GLU A 140 9.40 -14.34 0.04
CA GLU A 140 9.80 -13.91 -1.31
C GLU A 140 9.32 -14.89 -2.41
N LYS A 141 9.38 -16.22 -2.14
CA LYS A 141 8.86 -17.22 -3.08
C LYS A 141 7.34 -17.13 -3.25
N LYS A 142 6.62 -16.81 -2.17
CA LYS A 142 5.17 -16.61 -2.24
C LYS A 142 4.84 -15.35 -3.05
N LEU A 143 5.61 -14.28 -2.88
CA LEU A 143 5.47 -13.05 -3.66
C LEU A 143 5.71 -13.31 -5.15
N ALA A 144 6.76 -14.05 -5.51
CA ALA A 144 7.04 -14.47 -6.88
C ALA A 144 5.86 -15.20 -7.53
N LEU A 145 5.31 -16.19 -6.80
CA LEU A 145 4.15 -16.97 -7.27
C LEU A 145 2.89 -16.10 -7.40
N ALA A 146 2.64 -15.20 -6.45
CA ALA A 146 1.50 -14.30 -6.46
C ALA A 146 1.56 -13.35 -7.67
N LEU A 147 2.72 -12.75 -7.95
CA LEU A 147 2.94 -11.90 -9.11
C LEU A 147 2.73 -12.64 -10.42
N LYS A 148 3.38 -13.81 -10.56
CA LYS A 148 3.26 -14.63 -11.77
C LYS A 148 1.81 -15.03 -12.03
N HIS A 149 1.10 -15.48 -11.01
CA HIS A 149 -0.31 -15.83 -11.10
C HIS A 149 -1.17 -14.61 -11.51
N ALA A 150 -0.96 -13.47 -10.84
CA ALA A 150 -1.69 -12.24 -11.12
C ALA A 150 -1.50 -11.75 -12.57
N ILE A 151 -0.28 -11.84 -13.12
CA ILE A 151 0.00 -11.46 -14.51
C ILE A 151 -0.84 -12.30 -15.50
N PHE A 152 -0.85 -13.63 -15.32
CA PHE A 152 -1.60 -14.48 -16.23
C PHE A 152 -3.10 -14.43 -16.01
N GLU A 153 -3.56 -14.28 -14.77
CA GLU A 153 -4.98 -14.04 -14.45
C GLU A 153 -5.48 -12.74 -15.12
N ALA A 154 -4.75 -11.63 -14.91
CA ALA A 154 -5.06 -10.34 -15.52
C ALA A 154 -5.07 -10.39 -17.04
N TYR A 155 -4.13 -11.11 -17.66
CA TYR A 155 -4.09 -11.32 -19.09
C TYR A 155 -5.28 -12.13 -19.63
N ASN A 156 -5.68 -13.18 -18.91
CA ASN A 156 -6.82 -14.02 -19.31
C ASN A 156 -8.13 -13.22 -19.36
N GLU A 157 -8.29 -12.20 -18.54
CA GLU A 157 -9.46 -11.30 -18.57
C GLU A 157 -9.55 -10.44 -19.83
N LEU A 158 -8.46 -10.32 -20.60
CA LEU A 158 -8.44 -9.59 -21.87
C LEU A 158 -8.97 -10.40 -23.07
N ASP A 159 -9.31 -11.68 -22.86
CA ASP A 159 -9.77 -12.60 -23.93
C ASP A 159 -8.79 -12.71 -25.11
N ARG A 160 -7.48 -12.63 -24.84
CA ARG A 160 -6.40 -12.75 -25.83
C ARG A 160 -5.74 -14.13 -25.77
N THR A 161 -5.11 -14.56 -26.88
CA THR A 161 -4.53 -15.92 -27.02
C THR A 161 -3.01 -15.94 -27.22
N ASN A 162 -2.40 -14.79 -27.54
CA ASN A 162 -0.95 -14.69 -27.70
C ASN A 162 -0.25 -14.69 -26.35
N TYR A 163 1.08 -14.81 -26.34
CA TYR A 163 1.85 -14.55 -25.10
C TYR A 163 1.77 -13.06 -24.74
N PRO A 164 1.53 -12.70 -23.45
CA PRO A 164 1.33 -11.31 -23.08
C PRO A 164 2.59 -10.45 -23.25
N ASN A 165 2.44 -9.23 -23.75
CA ASN A 165 3.42 -8.17 -23.55
C ASN A 165 3.22 -7.58 -22.16
N VAL A 166 4.13 -7.91 -21.24
CA VAL A 166 4.09 -7.50 -19.82
C VAL A 166 5.06 -6.36 -19.60
N VAL A 167 4.55 -5.26 -19.07
CA VAL A 167 5.36 -4.09 -18.73
C VAL A 167 5.24 -3.79 -17.24
N PHE A 168 6.39 -3.52 -16.64
CA PHE A 168 6.51 -2.96 -15.29
C PHE A 168 6.87 -1.49 -15.40
N SER A 169 6.14 -0.62 -14.70
CA SER A 169 6.30 0.84 -14.81
C SER A 169 6.28 1.53 -13.46
N SER A 170 7.10 2.56 -13.34
CA SER A 170 7.15 3.48 -12.21
C SER A 170 7.67 4.86 -12.65
N HIS A 171 7.64 5.83 -11.74
CA HIS A 171 8.38 7.07 -11.93
C HIS A 171 9.88 6.77 -11.89
N ASP A 172 10.60 7.07 -12.95
CA ASP A 172 12.04 6.79 -13.08
C ASP A 172 12.94 7.73 -12.26
N THR A 173 12.39 8.87 -11.83
CA THR A 173 13.04 9.83 -10.93
C THR A 173 12.85 9.50 -9.44
N HIS A 174 11.97 8.55 -9.11
CA HIS A 174 11.72 8.11 -7.75
C HIS A 174 12.43 6.78 -7.49
N GLU A 175 13.56 6.83 -6.79
CA GLU A 175 14.49 5.69 -6.66
C GLU A 175 13.84 4.47 -6.01
N GLU A 176 13.11 4.65 -4.90
CA GLU A 176 12.42 3.57 -4.20
C GLU A 176 11.42 2.84 -5.12
N ASP A 177 10.53 3.59 -5.80
CA ASP A 177 9.53 3.00 -6.69
C ASP A 177 10.18 2.28 -7.87
N LYS A 178 11.20 2.89 -8.48
CA LYS A 178 11.93 2.30 -9.61
C LYS A 178 12.61 1.00 -9.23
N LEU A 179 13.39 0.99 -8.16
CA LEU A 179 14.16 -0.18 -7.76
C LEU A 179 13.27 -1.28 -7.20
N THR A 180 12.16 -0.92 -6.53
CA THR A 180 11.10 -1.88 -6.15
C THR A 180 10.47 -2.52 -7.39
N THR A 181 10.14 -1.71 -8.41
CA THR A 181 9.54 -2.21 -9.66
C THR A 181 10.48 -3.15 -10.41
N LEU A 182 11.75 -2.80 -10.51
CA LEU A 182 12.77 -3.67 -11.13
C LEU A 182 12.97 -4.98 -10.36
N TYR A 183 12.95 -4.92 -9.04
CA TYR A 183 13.00 -6.11 -8.19
C TYR A 183 11.79 -7.03 -8.44
N LEU A 184 10.58 -6.49 -8.46
CA LEU A 184 9.36 -7.25 -8.69
C LEU A 184 9.31 -7.84 -10.12
N MET A 185 9.79 -7.11 -11.11
CA MET A 185 9.92 -7.59 -12.48
C MET A 185 10.85 -8.81 -12.58
N LYS A 186 12.03 -8.71 -11.96
CA LYS A 186 12.97 -9.86 -11.90
C LYS A 186 12.34 -11.05 -11.17
N LEU A 187 11.61 -10.79 -10.08
CA LEU A 187 11.00 -11.82 -9.23
C LEU A 187 9.84 -12.54 -9.89
N ALA A 188 9.06 -11.86 -10.73
CA ALA A 188 7.91 -12.43 -11.41
C ALA A 188 8.26 -13.60 -12.35
N ASP A 189 9.52 -13.70 -12.77
CA ASP A 189 10.02 -14.79 -13.65
C ASP A 189 9.12 -15.00 -14.89
N VAL A 190 8.81 -13.92 -15.58
CA VAL A 190 8.10 -13.86 -16.85
C VAL A 190 8.88 -12.97 -17.83
N ASP A 191 8.63 -13.13 -19.11
CA ASP A 191 9.17 -12.21 -20.11
C ASP A 191 8.46 -10.86 -19.95
N ALA A 192 9.20 -9.87 -19.44
CA ALA A 192 8.67 -8.55 -19.11
C ALA A 192 9.72 -7.46 -19.32
N THR A 193 9.26 -6.25 -19.58
CA THR A 193 10.09 -5.07 -19.81
C THR A 193 9.78 -3.98 -18.80
N TYR A 194 10.80 -3.28 -18.31
CA TYR A 194 10.62 -2.05 -17.55
C TYR A 194 10.50 -0.86 -18.50
N VAL A 195 9.44 -0.08 -18.34
CA VAL A 195 9.21 1.16 -19.09
C VAL A 195 8.89 2.28 -18.11
N PRO A 196 9.67 3.37 -18.07
CA PRO A 196 9.32 4.53 -17.25
C PRO A 196 7.92 5.05 -17.59
N LEU A 197 7.19 5.52 -16.56
CA LEU A 197 5.83 6.03 -16.75
C LEU A 197 5.76 7.13 -17.82
N SER A 198 6.78 7.99 -17.87
CA SER A 198 6.91 9.08 -18.84
C SER A 198 7.10 8.63 -20.29
N GLN A 199 7.41 7.36 -20.53
CA GLN A 199 7.62 6.77 -21.86
C GLN A 199 6.46 5.88 -22.31
N LEU A 200 5.41 5.76 -21.52
CA LEU A 200 4.18 5.09 -21.93
C LEU A 200 3.41 6.02 -22.88
N ARG A 201 2.89 5.43 -23.96
CA ARG A 201 1.98 6.12 -24.87
C ARG A 201 0.57 5.58 -24.72
N ILE A 202 -0.39 6.46 -24.50
CA ILE A 202 -1.81 6.12 -24.37
C ILE A 202 -2.55 6.52 -25.64
N VAL A 203 -3.20 5.55 -26.29
CA VAL A 203 -4.07 5.77 -27.45
C VAL A 203 -5.50 5.45 -27.02
N PRO A 204 -6.33 6.48 -26.70
CA PRO A 204 -7.64 6.29 -26.08
C PRO A 204 -8.68 5.70 -27.05
N SER A 205 -8.51 5.89 -28.35
CA SER A 205 -9.35 5.34 -29.42
C SER A 205 -8.50 5.00 -30.64
N SER A 206 -8.94 4.01 -31.41
CA SER A 206 -8.24 3.65 -32.65
C SER A 206 -8.14 4.84 -33.58
N THR A 207 -6.97 5.05 -34.17
CA THR A 207 -6.65 6.19 -35.04
C THR A 207 -5.83 5.74 -36.26
N VAL A 208 -5.59 6.64 -37.20
CA VAL A 208 -4.69 6.42 -38.33
C VAL A 208 -3.60 7.47 -38.26
N GLU A 209 -2.35 7.02 -38.16
CA GLU A 209 -1.17 7.88 -38.13
C GLU A 209 -0.23 7.41 -39.27
N GLU A 210 0.25 8.36 -40.06
CA GLU A 210 1.14 8.12 -41.21
C GLU A 210 0.66 7.01 -42.16
N GLY A 211 -0.66 6.76 -42.20
CA GLY A 211 -1.28 5.70 -43.03
C GLY A 211 -1.37 4.33 -42.37
N GLU A 212 -0.87 4.17 -41.14
CA GLU A 212 -0.99 2.97 -40.34
C GLU A 212 -2.16 3.05 -39.36
N HIS A 213 -2.91 1.94 -39.22
CA HIS A 213 -3.98 1.83 -38.22
C HIS A 213 -3.39 1.50 -36.84
N ILE A 214 -3.60 2.38 -35.88
CA ILE A 214 -3.20 2.18 -34.49
C ILE A 214 -4.45 1.91 -33.66
N GLU A 215 -4.51 0.76 -33.01
CA GLU A 215 -5.61 0.37 -32.13
C GLU A 215 -5.59 1.18 -30.82
N ALA A 216 -6.76 1.27 -30.16
CA ALA A 216 -6.81 1.76 -28.80
C ALA A 216 -5.97 0.88 -27.86
N GLY A 217 -5.20 1.48 -26.94
CA GLY A 217 -4.34 0.74 -26.03
C GLY A 217 -3.26 1.59 -25.36
N VAL A 218 -2.46 0.94 -24.53
CA VAL A 218 -1.23 1.47 -23.97
C VAL A 218 -0.04 0.86 -24.71
N TYR A 219 0.95 1.67 -25.02
CA TYR A 219 2.11 1.27 -25.83
C TYR A 219 3.41 1.62 -25.10
N ASP A 220 4.41 0.79 -25.29
CA ASP A 220 5.78 1.06 -24.84
C ASP A 220 6.52 2.02 -25.78
N GLN A 221 7.75 2.37 -25.44
CA GLN A 221 8.60 3.26 -26.25
C GLN A 221 8.98 2.69 -27.63
N TYR A 222 8.74 1.41 -27.87
CA TYR A 222 9.02 0.75 -29.17
C TYR A 222 7.75 0.61 -30.02
N GLY A 223 6.61 1.13 -29.54
CA GLY A 223 5.34 1.03 -30.22
C GLY A 223 4.66 -0.34 -30.10
N GLN A 224 5.07 -1.17 -29.13
CA GLN A 224 4.41 -2.45 -28.86
C GLN A 224 3.26 -2.23 -27.88
N LYS A 225 2.09 -2.77 -28.22
CA LYS A 225 0.90 -2.70 -27.37
C LYS A 225 1.10 -3.54 -26.10
N ILE A 226 0.85 -2.92 -24.97
CA ILE A 226 0.97 -3.54 -23.64
C ILE A 226 -0.31 -4.28 -23.32
N ASP A 227 -0.19 -5.54 -22.88
CA ASP A 227 -1.31 -6.35 -22.42
C ASP A 227 -1.50 -6.23 -20.92
N VAL A 228 -0.41 -6.38 -20.14
CA VAL A 228 -0.43 -6.32 -18.68
C VAL A 228 0.55 -5.26 -18.21
N LEU A 229 0.04 -4.29 -17.46
CA LEU A 229 0.80 -3.22 -16.84
C LEU A 229 0.85 -3.41 -15.33
N TYR A 230 2.01 -3.77 -14.78
CA TYR A 230 2.30 -3.60 -13.36
C TYR A 230 2.76 -2.15 -13.13
N ARG A 231 2.12 -1.46 -12.19
CA ARG A 231 2.50 -0.09 -11.86
C ARG A 231 2.88 0.07 -10.38
N GLN A 232 4.01 0.69 -10.12
CA GLN A 232 4.40 1.25 -8.83
C GLN A 232 4.48 2.76 -9.00
N THR A 233 3.31 3.39 -8.98
CA THR A 233 3.13 4.82 -9.22
C THR A 233 2.40 5.45 -8.06
N TYR A 234 2.08 6.73 -8.13
CA TYR A 234 1.12 7.32 -7.19
C TYR A 234 -0.17 6.51 -7.20
N PRO A 235 -0.85 6.39 -6.04
CA PRO A 235 -2.12 5.69 -5.96
C PRO A 235 -3.18 6.38 -6.82
N LEU A 236 -4.29 5.68 -7.02
CA LEU A 236 -5.28 6.00 -8.05
C LEU A 236 -5.92 7.37 -7.87
N GLU A 237 -6.01 7.88 -6.63
CA GLU A 237 -6.51 9.23 -6.33
C GLU A 237 -5.67 10.34 -6.95
N HIS A 238 -4.38 10.13 -7.14
CA HIS A 238 -3.50 11.06 -7.85
C HIS A 238 -3.39 10.72 -9.32
N LEU A 239 -3.29 9.42 -9.64
CA LEU A 239 -3.20 8.97 -11.03
C LEU A 239 -4.37 9.49 -11.88
N ILE A 240 -5.58 9.56 -11.31
CA ILE A 240 -6.77 10.01 -12.04
C ILE A 240 -6.67 11.49 -12.46
N GLU A 241 -5.89 12.29 -11.74
CA GLU A 241 -5.68 13.70 -12.01
C GLU A 241 -4.51 13.98 -12.94
N ASP A 242 -3.70 12.95 -13.27
CA ASP A 242 -2.53 13.11 -14.13
C ASP A 242 -2.90 13.62 -15.51
N GLU A 243 -2.16 14.64 -15.95
CA GLU A 243 -2.29 15.28 -17.26
C GLU A 243 -0.97 15.19 -18.04
N ASP A 244 -1.08 15.01 -19.35
CA ASP A 244 0.08 15.20 -20.23
C ASP A 244 0.50 16.68 -20.18
N PRO A 245 1.76 16.99 -19.88
CA PRO A 245 2.20 18.38 -19.68
C PRO A 245 2.14 19.24 -20.96
N SER A 246 2.05 18.64 -22.14
CA SER A 246 2.02 19.32 -23.43
C SER A 246 0.62 19.44 -24.02
N THR A 247 -0.22 18.40 -23.89
CA THR A 247 -1.57 18.36 -24.48
C THR A 247 -2.66 18.67 -23.47
N HIS A 248 -2.37 18.61 -22.16
CA HIS A 248 -3.33 18.71 -21.06
C HIS A 248 -4.42 17.63 -21.08
N GLU A 249 -4.16 16.53 -21.79
CA GLU A 249 -5.05 15.38 -21.77
C GLU A 249 -4.99 14.65 -20.44
N LYS A 250 -6.13 14.21 -19.93
CA LYS A 250 -6.29 13.48 -18.68
C LYS A 250 -5.83 12.01 -18.86
N VAL A 251 -4.52 11.77 -18.81
CA VAL A 251 -3.91 10.45 -19.10
C VAL A 251 -4.34 9.37 -18.10
N GLY A 252 -4.59 9.74 -16.84
CA GLY A 252 -5.11 8.80 -15.84
C GLY A 252 -6.50 8.29 -16.19
N HIS A 253 -7.41 9.18 -16.61
CA HIS A 253 -8.72 8.82 -17.13
C HIS A 253 -8.64 7.92 -18.36
N MET A 254 -7.76 8.23 -19.30
CA MET A 254 -7.55 7.44 -20.50
C MET A 254 -7.09 6.01 -20.14
N LEU A 255 -6.13 5.87 -19.23
CA LEU A 255 -5.63 4.57 -18.77
C LEU A 255 -6.74 3.72 -18.14
N LEU A 256 -7.52 4.29 -17.21
CA LEU A 256 -8.60 3.56 -16.55
C LEU A 256 -9.76 3.22 -17.52
N THR A 257 -10.03 4.09 -18.50
CA THR A 257 -11.00 3.81 -19.57
C THR A 257 -10.53 2.63 -20.42
N LEU A 258 -9.25 2.58 -20.77
CA LEU A 258 -8.68 1.44 -21.52
C LEU A 258 -8.73 0.14 -20.70
N ALA A 259 -8.50 0.21 -19.38
CA ALA A 259 -8.67 -0.96 -18.50
C ALA A 259 -10.14 -1.42 -18.46
N GLN A 260 -11.10 -0.49 -18.37
CA GLN A 260 -12.53 -0.80 -18.43
C GLN A 260 -12.94 -1.44 -19.76
N GLN A 261 -12.31 -1.02 -20.87
CA GLN A 261 -12.53 -1.55 -22.21
C GLN A 261 -11.74 -2.84 -22.50
N LYS A 262 -11.06 -3.41 -21.51
CA LYS A 262 -10.19 -4.59 -21.65
C LYS A 262 -9.07 -4.40 -22.70
N GLN A 263 -8.59 -3.18 -22.89
CA GLN A 263 -7.47 -2.88 -23.77
C GLN A 263 -6.12 -3.07 -23.10
N VAL A 264 -6.09 -3.00 -21.78
CA VAL A 264 -4.93 -3.27 -20.91
C VAL A 264 -5.42 -3.81 -19.57
N ALA A 265 -4.69 -4.74 -18.98
CA ALA A 265 -4.90 -5.15 -17.58
C ALA A 265 -3.89 -4.46 -16.68
N ILE A 266 -4.32 -4.05 -15.47
CA ILE A 266 -3.50 -3.30 -14.52
C ILE A 266 -3.35 -4.10 -13.22
N ILE A 267 -2.15 -4.17 -12.66
CA ILE A 267 -1.80 -4.75 -11.37
C ILE A 267 -1.20 -3.64 -10.47
N ASN A 268 -1.72 -3.39 -9.25
CA ASN A 268 -2.92 -3.97 -8.66
C ASN A 268 -4.19 -3.60 -9.46
N PRO A 269 -5.26 -4.42 -9.36
CA PRO A 269 -6.50 -4.10 -10.06
C PRO A 269 -7.13 -2.81 -9.50
N PRO A 270 -7.94 -2.07 -10.28
CA PRO A 270 -8.61 -0.85 -9.80
C PRO A 270 -9.48 -1.06 -8.55
N SER A 271 -9.95 -2.29 -8.29
CA SER A 271 -10.68 -2.64 -7.07
C SER A 271 -9.85 -2.48 -5.78
N ALA A 272 -8.53 -2.53 -5.87
CA ALA A 272 -7.65 -2.25 -4.73
C ALA A 272 -7.87 -0.83 -4.16
N PHE A 273 -8.15 0.12 -5.04
CA PHE A 273 -8.43 1.50 -4.65
C PHE A 273 -9.69 1.65 -3.79
N LEU A 274 -10.71 0.80 -4.00
CA LEU A 274 -11.88 0.77 -3.11
C LEU A 274 -11.52 0.55 -1.64
N LEU A 275 -10.50 -0.28 -1.40
CA LEU A 275 -10.06 -0.63 -0.06
C LEU A 275 -9.03 0.34 0.51
N GLN A 276 -8.45 1.20 -0.33
CA GLN A 276 -7.41 2.16 0.05
C GLN A 276 -7.94 3.26 0.99
N SER A 277 -9.22 3.66 0.85
CA SER A 277 -9.80 4.73 1.65
C SER A 277 -9.89 4.36 3.13
N LYS A 278 -9.37 5.23 4.00
CA LYS A 278 -9.51 5.09 5.47
C LYS A 278 -10.97 5.19 5.94
N ALA A 279 -11.85 5.80 5.13
CA ALA A 279 -13.29 5.85 5.40
C ALA A 279 -13.97 4.47 5.32
N VAL A 280 -13.34 3.48 4.67
CA VAL A 280 -13.81 2.09 4.71
C VAL A 280 -13.75 1.51 6.12
N GLN A 281 -12.75 1.90 6.93
CA GLN A 281 -12.70 1.50 8.34
C GLN A 281 -13.86 2.13 9.14
N ALA A 282 -14.25 3.39 8.83
CA ALA A 282 -15.41 4.02 9.44
C ALA A 282 -16.72 3.29 9.07
N LEU A 283 -16.86 2.85 7.82
CA LEU A 283 -18.01 2.04 7.39
C LEU A 283 -18.04 0.69 8.11
N ILE A 284 -16.93 -0.02 8.18
CA ILE A 284 -16.83 -1.31 8.89
C ILE A 284 -17.18 -1.11 10.37
N TRP A 285 -16.66 -0.07 11.01
CA TRP A 285 -16.94 0.24 12.41
C TRP A 285 -18.41 0.59 12.64
N ALA A 286 -19.02 1.41 11.78
CA ALA A 286 -20.43 1.76 11.87
C ALA A 286 -21.36 0.54 11.75
N LEU A 287 -21.07 -0.38 10.80
CA LEU A 287 -21.81 -1.64 10.68
C LEU A 287 -21.62 -2.53 11.92
N HIS A 288 -20.45 -2.51 12.54
CA HIS A 288 -20.19 -3.24 13.78
C HIS A 288 -20.98 -2.65 14.97
N GLU A 289 -20.93 -1.35 15.21
CA GLU A 289 -21.65 -0.70 16.30
C GLU A 289 -23.17 -0.90 16.22
N GLN A 290 -23.71 -0.99 14.99
CA GLN A 290 -25.13 -1.28 14.74
C GLN A 290 -25.47 -2.77 14.80
N HIS A 291 -24.51 -3.66 15.07
CA HIS A 291 -24.67 -5.10 14.97
C HIS A 291 -25.35 -5.54 13.66
N HIS A 292 -24.95 -4.86 12.56
CA HIS A 292 -25.57 -5.08 11.25
C HIS A 292 -25.32 -6.49 10.76
N PRO A 293 -26.33 -7.21 10.20
CA PRO A 293 -26.24 -8.61 9.81
C PRO A 293 -25.33 -8.89 8.61
N PHE A 294 -24.69 -7.87 8.05
CA PHE A 294 -23.63 -8.03 7.06
C PHE A 294 -22.43 -8.80 7.63
N PHE A 295 -22.12 -8.58 8.91
CA PHE A 295 -21.08 -9.31 9.61
C PHE A 295 -21.68 -10.39 10.51
N THR A 296 -21.04 -11.57 10.56
CA THR A 296 -21.35 -12.62 11.51
C THR A 296 -20.92 -12.22 12.94
N LYS A 297 -21.31 -13.01 13.93
CA LYS A 297 -20.87 -12.78 15.31
C LYS A 297 -19.36 -12.87 15.48
N GLU A 298 -18.73 -13.80 14.78
CA GLU A 298 -17.29 -14.00 14.76
C GLU A 298 -16.60 -12.80 14.11
N GLU A 299 -17.13 -12.29 13.00
CA GLU A 299 -16.59 -11.10 12.33
C GLU A 299 -16.77 -9.84 13.19
N HIS A 300 -17.88 -9.68 13.88
CA HIS A 300 -18.05 -8.60 14.86
C HIS A 300 -17.01 -8.68 15.98
N HIS A 301 -16.68 -9.88 16.46
CA HIS A 301 -15.63 -10.08 17.45
C HIS A 301 -14.23 -9.74 16.89
N ILE A 302 -13.93 -10.07 15.64
CA ILE A 302 -12.68 -9.69 14.97
C ILE A 302 -12.57 -8.17 14.87
N ILE A 303 -13.67 -7.47 14.49
CA ILE A 303 -13.69 -6.02 14.39
C ILE A 303 -13.44 -5.39 15.77
N GLU A 304 -14.12 -5.83 16.80
CA GLU A 304 -13.92 -5.37 18.18
C GLU A 304 -12.48 -5.57 18.66
N THR A 305 -11.89 -6.72 18.31
CA THR A 305 -10.54 -7.09 18.73
C THR A 305 -9.46 -6.25 18.06
N TYR A 306 -9.54 -6.06 16.74
CA TYR A 306 -8.44 -5.52 15.96
C TYR A 306 -8.65 -4.11 15.42
N PHE A 307 -9.90 -3.68 15.17
CA PHE A 307 -10.13 -2.33 14.68
C PHE A 307 -10.11 -1.32 15.82
N LEU A 308 -9.83 -0.09 15.47
CA LEU A 308 -10.03 1.07 16.34
C LEU A 308 -11.37 1.71 15.98
N PRO A 309 -12.16 2.20 16.96
CA PRO A 309 -13.28 3.10 16.69
C PRO A 309 -12.89 4.15 15.65
N THR A 310 -13.63 4.22 14.56
CA THR A 310 -13.34 5.10 13.42
C THR A 310 -14.65 5.70 12.92
N TYR A 311 -14.68 7.04 12.74
CA TYR A 311 -15.86 7.80 12.35
C TYR A 311 -15.53 8.84 11.27
N LEU A 312 -16.56 9.37 10.62
CA LEU A 312 -16.43 10.50 9.70
C LEU A 312 -16.60 11.87 10.38
N GLU A 313 -16.94 11.87 11.66
CA GLU A 313 -17.15 13.03 12.52
C GLU A 313 -16.33 12.88 13.81
N GLU A 314 -15.93 13.99 14.42
CA GLU A 314 -15.14 13.97 15.68
C GLU A 314 -16.02 13.87 16.95
N ASP A 315 -17.32 14.19 16.81
CA ASP A 315 -18.26 14.27 17.93
C ASP A 315 -18.24 13.05 18.86
N PRO A 316 -18.20 11.79 18.36
CA PRO A 316 -18.16 10.61 19.22
C PRO A 316 -16.97 10.58 20.18
N PHE A 317 -15.82 11.12 19.77
CA PHE A 317 -14.63 11.20 20.60
C PHE A 317 -14.71 12.35 21.62
N ILE A 318 -15.21 13.50 21.20
CA ILE A 318 -15.42 14.66 22.07
C ILE A 318 -16.40 14.31 23.19
N GLU A 319 -17.55 13.71 22.88
CA GLU A 319 -18.57 13.30 23.85
C GLU A 319 -18.05 12.27 24.86
N ARG A 320 -17.26 11.31 24.38
CA ARG A 320 -16.67 10.24 25.20
C ARG A 320 -15.39 10.67 25.92
N LYS A 321 -14.88 11.88 25.67
CA LYS A 321 -13.59 12.39 26.15
C LYS A 321 -12.44 11.43 25.86
N GLN A 322 -12.34 11.02 24.61
CA GLN A 322 -11.30 10.12 24.12
C GLN A 322 -10.34 10.87 23.18
N ALA A 323 -9.07 10.53 23.25
CA ALA A 323 -8.08 11.04 22.29
C ALA A 323 -8.28 10.38 20.93
N PHE A 324 -8.05 11.14 19.87
CA PHE A 324 -8.27 10.68 18.50
C PHE A 324 -7.23 11.24 17.54
N VAL A 325 -7.15 10.61 16.38
CA VAL A 325 -6.33 11.03 15.24
C VAL A 325 -7.26 11.42 14.11
N LYS A 326 -7.08 12.62 13.57
CA LYS A 326 -7.72 13.06 12.34
C LYS A 326 -6.79 12.74 11.17
N LYS A 327 -7.30 12.05 10.16
CA LYS A 327 -6.56 11.62 8.97
C LYS A 327 -7.35 11.98 7.72
N PRO A 328 -6.73 12.29 6.57
CA PRO A 328 -7.45 12.34 5.30
C PRO A 328 -7.92 10.93 4.89
N SER A 329 -9.05 10.81 4.22
CA SER A 329 -9.58 9.52 3.72
C SER A 329 -8.59 8.83 2.78
N PHE A 330 -7.89 9.59 1.97
CA PHE A 330 -6.72 9.22 1.19
C PHE A 330 -5.53 10.04 1.70
N GLY A 331 -4.35 9.47 1.70
CA GLY A 331 -3.14 10.12 2.17
C GLY A 331 -2.07 9.09 2.50
N ARG A 332 -0.82 9.48 2.39
CA ARG A 332 0.36 8.62 2.59
C ARG A 332 1.30 9.27 3.59
N GLU A 333 2.17 8.45 4.19
CA GLU A 333 3.35 8.91 4.92
C GLU A 333 3.05 9.89 6.07
N GLY A 334 1.89 9.73 6.72
CA GLY A 334 1.48 10.60 7.82
C GLY A 334 1.06 12.01 7.44
N ASP A 335 1.18 12.39 6.16
CA ASP A 335 0.82 13.72 5.67
C ASP A 335 -0.63 14.09 6.03
N THR A 336 -0.81 15.31 6.54
CA THR A 336 -2.11 15.87 6.98
C THR A 336 -2.71 15.17 8.21
N VAL A 337 -1.94 14.32 8.92
CA VAL A 337 -2.38 13.68 10.16
C VAL A 337 -2.26 14.64 11.34
N GLU A 338 -3.28 14.66 12.20
CA GLU A 338 -3.34 15.47 13.41
C GLU A 338 -3.77 14.61 14.60
N ILE A 339 -3.12 14.77 15.76
CA ILE A 339 -3.46 14.04 16.99
C ILE A 339 -4.10 15.02 17.99
N TYR A 340 -5.25 14.60 18.53
CA TYR A 340 -6.01 15.36 19.53
C TYR A 340 -6.09 14.59 20.85
N ASN A 341 -5.95 15.32 21.95
CA ASN A 341 -6.14 14.74 23.28
C ASN A 341 -7.64 14.57 23.62
N LYS A 342 -7.93 14.00 24.79
CA LYS A 342 -9.30 13.76 25.28
C LYS A 342 -10.15 15.03 25.47
N ASP A 343 -9.54 16.20 25.49
CA ASP A 343 -10.20 17.50 25.65
C ASP A 343 -10.41 18.20 24.28
N GLY A 344 -10.13 17.51 23.16
CA GLY A 344 -10.23 18.04 21.81
C GLY A 344 -9.14 19.05 21.45
N ILE A 345 -8.03 19.08 22.20
CA ILE A 345 -6.90 19.96 21.94
C ILE A 345 -5.89 19.21 21.09
N LYS A 346 -5.51 19.80 19.95
CA LYS A 346 -4.45 19.26 19.10
C LYS A 346 -3.12 19.26 19.84
N ILE A 347 -2.46 18.10 19.90
CA ILE A 347 -1.20 17.89 20.64
C ILE A 347 -0.02 17.55 19.74
N ASP A 348 -0.31 17.07 18.50
CA ASP A 348 0.71 16.75 17.52
C ASP A 348 0.13 16.84 16.10
N GLU A 349 0.97 17.10 15.09
CA GLU A 349 0.57 17.12 13.70
C GLU A 349 1.77 16.93 12.78
N ASP A 350 1.53 16.36 11.59
CA ASP A 350 2.52 16.37 10.51
C ASP A 350 2.67 17.79 9.93
N GLN A 351 3.88 18.10 9.48
CA GLN A 351 4.19 19.41 8.91
C GLN A 351 3.66 19.56 7.47
N HIS A 352 3.50 18.44 6.74
CA HIS A 352 2.95 18.44 5.40
C HIS A 352 1.42 18.44 5.46
N LYS A 353 0.80 19.19 4.56
CA LYS A 353 -0.65 19.42 4.53
C LYS A 353 -1.21 19.29 3.12
N THR A 354 -0.69 18.33 2.34
CA THR A 354 -1.04 18.21 0.91
C THR A 354 -2.40 17.55 0.68
N TYR A 355 -2.95 16.86 1.67
CA TYR A 355 -4.22 16.13 1.59
C TYR A 355 -5.40 16.82 2.30
N GLN A 356 -5.34 18.15 2.51
CA GLN A 356 -6.38 18.89 3.24
C GLN A 356 -7.75 18.90 2.55
N GLU A 357 -7.78 18.73 1.22
CA GLU A 357 -9.01 18.73 0.42
C GLU A 357 -9.82 17.43 0.53
N TYR A 358 -9.19 16.36 1.05
CA TYR A 358 -9.86 15.08 1.22
C TYR A 358 -10.74 15.03 2.47
N THR A 359 -11.83 14.25 2.41
CA THR A 359 -12.71 13.99 3.55
C THR A 359 -11.90 13.52 4.76
N ALA A 360 -12.13 14.11 5.91
CA ALA A 360 -11.48 13.70 7.14
C ALA A 360 -12.08 12.41 7.71
N VAL A 361 -11.22 11.58 8.30
CA VAL A 361 -11.58 10.37 9.05
C VAL A 361 -10.98 10.51 10.45
N TYR A 362 -11.77 10.22 11.46
CA TYR A 362 -11.39 10.31 12.86
C TYR A 362 -11.30 8.91 13.45
N GLN A 363 -10.12 8.54 13.96
CA GLN A 363 -9.84 7.23 14.51
C GLN A 363 -9.36 7.35 15.95
N GLN A 364 -9.76 6.45 16.82
CA GLN A 364 -9.28 6.42 18.20
C GLN A 364 -7.74 6.45 18.21
N PHE A 365 -7.16 7.34 19.01
CA PHE A 365 -5.72 7.39 19.20
C PHE A 365 -5.22 6.18 19.99
N ILE A 366 -4.15 5.59 19.50
CA ILE A 366 -3.36 4.58 20.19
C ILE A 366 -1.88 4.99 20.17
N PRO A 367 -1.19 5.04 21.31
CA PRO A 367 0.25 5.28 21.31
C PRO A 367 0.97 4.08 20.69
N LEU A 368 1.88 4.36 19.76
CA LEU A 368 2.79 3.34 19.25
C LEU A 368 3.79 2.94 20.33
N PRO A 369 4.16 1.66 20.45
CA PRO A 369 5.23 1.24 21.34
C PRO A 369 6.57 1.82 20.87
N THR A 370 7.53 1.90 21.80
CA THR A 370 8.89 2.37 21.50
C THR A 370 9.89 1.23 21.56
N ALA A 371 10.99 1.38 20.82
CA ALA A 371 12.13 0.48 20.88
C ALA A 371 13.44 1.28 20.82
N THR A 372 14.45 0.75 21.47
CA THR A 372 15.82 1.28 21.38
C THR A 372 16.49 0.74 20.13
N MET A 373 17.11 1.62 19.33
CA MET A 373 17.78 1.25 18.07
C MET A 373 19.02 2.10 17.81
N LYS A 374 19.92 1.59 17.00
CA LYS A 374 21.15 2.29 16.63
C LYS A 374 21.03 2.91 15.25
N THR A 375 21.23 4.22 15.18
CA THR A 375 21.45 4.96 13.95
C THR A 375 22.95 5.10 13.67
N GLN A 376 23.30 5.71 12.54
CA GLN A 376 24.69 6.00 12.20
C GLN A 376 25.40 6.84 13.26
N THR A 377 24.68 7.74 13.94
CA THR A 377 25.24 8.75 14.81
C THR A 377 25.04 8.47 16.30
N GLN A 378 23.95 7.79 16.68
CA GLN A 378 23.56 7.63 18.08
C GLN A 378 22.64 6.42 18.31
N THR A 379 22.43 6.11 19.57
CA THR A 379 21.34 5.20 19.98
C THR A 379 20.14 6.05 20.36
N ILE A 380 18.98 5.75 19.78
CA ILE A 380 17.73 6.46 20.02
C ILE A 380 16.66 5.51 20.55
N GLU A 381 15.66 6.08 21.19
CA GLU A 381 14.38 5.45 21.43
C GLU A 381 13.38 6.04 20.44
N ALA A 382 12.73 5.21 19.63
CA ALA A 382 11.78 5.65 18.62
C ALA A 382 10.52 4.79 18.66
N HIS A 383 9.41 5.35 18.18
CA HIS A 383 8.17 4.60 18.01
C HIS A 383 8.32 3.58 16.89
N ILE A 384 7.67 2.42 17.06
CA ILE A 384 7.67 1.36 16.07
C ILE A 384 6.26 1.01 15.63
N MET A 385 6.10 0.83 14.33
CA MET A 385 4.87 0.39 13.68
C MET A 385 5.16 -0.88 12.89
N TYR A 386 4.29 -1.88 13.02
CA TYR A 386 4.43 -3.14 12.28
C TYR A 386 3.63 -3.08 10.98
N GLY A 387 4.28 -3.40 9.86
CA GLY A 387 3.61 -3.66 8.60
C GLY A 387 3.51 -5.16 8.35
N CYS A 388 2.34 -5.63 7.92
CA CYS A 388 2.16 -7.02 7.47
C CYS A 388 1.60 -7.02 6.05
N PHE A 389 2.33 -7.59 5.11
CA PHE A 389 1.85 -7.73 3.74
C PHE A 389 0.76 -8.78 3.63
N LEU A 390 -0.19 -8.51 2.74
CA LEU A 390 -1.14 -9.50 2.23
C LEU A 390 -0.80 -9.79 0.77
N LEU A 391 -0.72 -11.06 0.42
CA LEU A 391 -0.65 -11.54 -0.96
C LEU A 391 -1.96 -12.23 -1.29
N ASN A 392 -2.74 -11.65 -2.21
CA ASN A 392 -4.09 -12.11 -2.52
C ASN A 392 -4.96 -12.29 -1.25
N GLY A 393 -4.88 -11.32 -0.33
CA GLY A 393 -5.62 -11.33 0.93
C GLY A 393 -5.07 -12.26 2.02
N LYS A 394 -3.94 -12.94 1.82
CA LYS A 394 -3.31 -13.81 2.82
C LYS A 394 -2.03 -13.20 3.39
N ALA A 395 -1.89 -13.27 4.71
CA ALA A 395 -0.76 -12.72 5.43
C ALA A 395 0.58 -13.31 4.97
N SER A 396 1.56 -12.43 4.86
CA SER A 396 2.90 -12.75 4.34
C SER A 396 3.99 -12.08 5.18
N ALA A 397 4.89 -11.32 4.56
CA ALA A 397 6.02 -10.70 5.22
C ALA A 397 5.60 -9.66 6.27
N VAL A 398 6.30 -9.66 7.42
CA VAL A 398 6.12 -8.70 8.51
C VAL A 398 7.40 -7.88 8.65
N GLY A 399 7.27 -6.58 8.94
CA GLY A 399 8.41 -5.71 9.20
C GLY A 399 8.07 -4.51 10.06
N ILE A 400 9.09 -3.71 10.35
CA ILE A 400 8.98 -2.57 11.26
C ILE A 400 9.44 -1.28 10.57
N ARG A 401 8.59 -0.26 10.63
CA ARG A 401 8.98 1.14 10.43
C ARG A 401 9.16 1.79 11.80
N ALA A 402 10.23 2.57 11.94
CA ALA A 402 10.57 3.20 13.20
C ALA A 402 10.78 4.70 13.03
N GLY A 403 10.25 5.51 13.93
CA GLY A 403 10.34 6.97 13.83
C GLY A 403 9.51 7.69 14.88
N ASN A 404 8.74 8.68 14.44
CA ASN A 404 7.83 9.46 15.26
C ASN A 404 6.51 8.71 15.54
N GLN A 405 5.66 9.24 16.42
CA GLN A 405 4.30 8.73 16.67
C GLN A 405 3.44 8.83 15.41
N ILE A 406 3.58 9.89 14.62
CA ILE A 406 3.10 9.99 13.24
C ILE A 406 4.22 9.46 12.37
N THR A 407 3.97 8.32 11.70
CA THR A 407 4.94 7.67 10.82
C THR A 407 5.00 8.44 9.50
N ASP A 408 6.13 9.03 9.19
CA ASP A 408 6.39 9.88 8.03
C ASP A 408 7.35 9.22 7.01
N ASN A 409 7.73 9.95 5.96
CA ASN A 409 8.68 9.50 4.95
C ASN A 409 10.14 9.48 5.43
N GLU A 410 10.44 10.07 6.60
CA GLU A 410 11.74 10.00 7.26
C GLU A 410 11.87 8.81 8.21
N SER A 411 10.81 8.00 8.34
CA SER A 411 10.79 6.82 9.20
C SER A 411 11.76 5.76 8.70
N TYR A 412 12.55 5.22 9.60
CA TYR A 412 13.55 4.19 9.31
C TYR A 412 12.94 2.85 8.96
N TYR A 413 13.60 2.11 8.06
CA TYR A 413 13.48 0.66 8.01
C TYR A 413 14.30 0.04 9.14
N LEU A 414 13.63 -0.61 10.09
CA LEU A 414 14.24 -1.38 11.18
C LEU A 414 14.08 -2.88 10.86
N PRO A 415 15.16 -3.57 10.49
CA PRO A 415 15.13 -5.02 10.25
C PRO A 415 14.61 -5.81 11.46
N ILE A 416 13.88 -6.91 11.19
CA ILE A 416 13.25 -7.74 12.21
C ILE A 416 13.77 -9.17 12.17
N GLY A 417 14.11 -9.74 13.34
CA GLY A 417 14.52 -11.14 13.54
C GLY A 417 13.68 -11.83 14.59
N LEU A 418 13.76 -13.14 14.68
CA LEU A 418 13.17 -13.92 15.77
C LEU A 418 14.15 -14.04 16.94
N LYS A 419 13.61 -13.97 18.17
CA LYS A 419 14.33 -14.24 19.43
C LYS A 419 14.73 -15.72 19.51
#